data_d9a7fa625b443d638b16083fa1ebe287
#
_entry.id   d9a7fa625b443d638b16083fa1ebe287
#
_cell.length_a   1.000
_cell.length_b   1.000
_cell.length_c   1.000
_cell.angle_alpha   90.00
_cell.angle_beta   90.00
_cell.angle_gamma   90.00
#
_symmetry.space_group_name_H-M   'P 1'
#
loop_
_entity.id
_entity.type
_entity.pdbx_description
1 polymer ?
#
loop_
_entity_poly.entity_id
_entity_poly.type
_entity_poly.pdbx_seq_one_letter_code
_entity_poly.pdbx_strand_id
1 'polypeptide(L)' 'MLSNILMWNKIGRIIMLLSKRLDINPERALDILYLSETNKRLHDPSTLLYTFGDRYIVDDIILEIQNSGKTKYPT' A
#
# COMPACT_ATOMS: atom_id res chain seq x y z
N MET A 1 3.09 18.20 -2.28
CA MET A 1 2.64 17.01 -2.98
C MET A 1 3.70 16.51 -3.93
N LEU A 2 3.82 15.20 -4.08
CA LEU A 2 4.82 14.63 -4.98
C LEU A 2 4.42 14.88 -6.44
N SER A 3 5.43 15.07 -7.30
CA SER A 3 5.19 15.08 -8.73
C SER A 3 4.74 13.70 -9.17
N ASN A 4 4.13 13.60 -10.36
CA ASN A 4 3.69 12.31 -10.88
C ASN A 4 4.82 11.30 -10.98
N ILE A 5 6.00 11.76 -11.42
CA ILE A 5 7.15 10.88 -11.57
C ILE A 5 7.59 10.34 -10.22
N LEU A 6 7.67 11.20 -9.21
CA LEU A 6 8.08 10.76 -7.87
C LEU A 6 7.04 9.83 -7.27
N MET A 7 5.77 10.08 -7.51
CA MET A 7 4.71 9.21 -7.01
C MET A 7 4.80 7.84 -7.68
N TRP A 8 5.01 7.78 -8.98
CA TRP A 8 5.13 6.51 -9.68
C TRP A 8 6.35 5.71 -9.20
N ASN A 9 7.47 6.39 -8.96
CA ASN A 9 8.65 5.72 -8.43
C ASN A 9 8.38 5.16 -7.04
N LYS A 10 7.68 5.92 -6.22
CA LYS A 10 7.32 5.46 -4.87
C LYS A 10 6.40 4.25 -4.93
N ILE A 11 5.41 4.28 -5.79
CA ILE A 11 4.49 3.16 -5.96
C ILE A 11 5.24 1.91 -6.42
N GLY A 12 6.16 2.07 -7.37
CA GLY A 12 6.98 0.96 -7.83
C GLY A 12 7.78 0.32 -6.70
N ARG A 13 8.38 1.12 -5.84
CA ARG A 13 9.13 0.60 -4.70
C ARG A 13 8.22 -0.12 -3.71
N ILE A 14 7.04 0.44 -3.48
CA ILE A 14 6.05 -0.19 -2.58
C ILE A 14 5.62 -1.54 -3.13
N ILE A 15 5.34 -1.63 -4.43
CA ILE A 15 4.94 -2.86 -5.08
C ILE A 15 6.04 -3.93 -4.92
N MET A 16 7.27 -3.55 -5.18
CA MET A 16 8.38 -4.50 -5.09
C MET A 16 8.59 -4.98 -3.65
N LEU A 17 8.51 -4.08 -2.70
CA LEU A 17 8.66 -4.44 -1.29
C LEU A 17 7.50 -5.31 -0.81
N LEU A 18 6.29 -4.98 -1.20
CA LEU A 18 5.11 -5.76 -0.85
C LEU A 18 5.20 -7.16 -1.44
N SER A 19 5.64 -7.25 -2.68
CA SER A 19 5.84 -8.52 -3.37
C SER A 19 6.80 -9.41 -2.59
N LYS A 20 7.90 -8.85 -2.11
CA LYS A 20 8.88 -9.60 -1.31
C LYS A 20 8.32 -10.01 0.04
N ARG A 21 7.63 -9.09 0.71
CA ARG A 21 7.10 -9.34 2.04
C ARG A 21 6.04 -10.43 2.05
N LEU A 22 5.23 -10.50 1.01
CA LEU A 22 4.14 -11.46 0.91
C LEU A 22 4.51 -12.68 0.07
N ASP A 23 5.70 -12.68 -0.51
CA ASP A 23 6.17 -13.77 -1.39
C ASP A 23 5.18 -14.01 -2.53
N ILE A 24 4.81 -12.93 -3.21
CA ILE A 24 3.91 -12.96 -4.37
C ILE A 24 4.57 -12.22 -5.51
N ASN A 25 4.03 -12.40 -6.74
CA ASN A 25 4.59 -11.68 -7.87
C ASN A 25 4.14 -10.22 -7.85
N PRO A 26 4.86 -9.34 -8.57
CA PRO A 26 4.54 -7.91 -8.56
C PRO A 26 3.16 -7.57 -9.08
N GLU A 27 2.63 -8.32 -10.01
CA GLU A 27 1.28 -8.08 -10.52
C GLU A 27 0.24 -8.27 -9.43
N ARG A 28 0.42 -9.31 -8.63
CA ARG A 28 -0.48 -9.57 -7.51
C ARG A 28 -0.35 -8.47 -6.45
N ALA A 29 0.88 -8.05 -6.20
CA ALA A 29 1.13 -6.96 -5.25
C ALA A 29 0.46 -5.67 -5.72
N LEU A 30 0.48 -5.40 -7.02
CA LEU A 30 -0.17 -4.23 -7.58
C LEU A 30 -1.68 -4.29 -7.34
N ASP A 31 -2.29 -5.45 -7.57
CA ASP A 31 -3.72 -5.62 -7.33
C ASP A 31 -4.08 -5.36 -5.87
N ILE A 32 -3.28 -5.90 -4.96
CA ILE A 32 -3.51 -5.70 -3.53
C ILE A 32 -3.40 -4.23 -3.18
N LEU A 33 -2.35 -3.56 -3.65
CA LEU A 33 -2.16 -2.14 -3.41
C LEU A 33 -3.34 -1.33 -3.97
N TYR A 34 -3.73 -1.63 -5.20
CA TYR A 34 -4.76 -0.86 -5.89
C TYR A 34 -6.10 -0.91 -5.16
N LEU A 35 -6.41 -2.04 -4.52
CA LEU A 35 -7.68 -2.21 -3.83
C LEU A 35 -7.63 -1.80 -2.37
N SER A 36 -6.47 -1.39 -1.87
CA SER A 36 -6.31 -1.09 -0.45
C SER A 36 -6.81 0.31 -0.09
N GLU A 37 -7.25 0.47 1.15
CA GLU A 37 -7.56 1.79 1.70
C GLU A 37 -6.30 2.63 1.84
N THR A 38 -5.18 1.96 2.09
CA THR A 38 -3.89 2.62 2.19
C THR A 38 -3.55 3.35 0.88
N ASN A 39 -3.87 2.75 -0.26
CA ASN A 39 -3.65 3.41 -1.54
C ASN A 39 -4.46 4.69 -1.67
N LYS A 40 -5.70 4.67 -1.20
CA LYS A 40 -6.54 5.87 -1.24
C LYS A 40 -5.94 6.99 -0.39
N ARG A 41 -5.45 6.63 0.80
CA ARG A 41 -4.80 7.60 1.68
C ARG A 41 -3.50 8.12 1.08
N LEU A 42 -2.77 7.26 0.38
CA LEU A 42 -1.51 7.64 -0.26
C LEU A 42 -1.73 8.73 -1.30
N HIS A 43 -2.85 8.66 -2.01
CA HIS A 43 -3.16 9.64 -3.05
C HIS A 43 -3.91 10.86 -2.53
N ASP A 44 -4.25 10.88 -1.24
CA ASP A 44 -4.94 12.00 -0.62
C ASP A 44 -3.92 12.89 0.10
N PRO A 45 -3.66 14.09 -0.40
CA PRO A 45 -2.62 14.93 0.20
C PRO A 45 -2.93 15.34 1.64
N SER A 46 -4.19 15.31 2.06
CA SER A 46 -4.53 15.70 3.44
C SER A 46 -4.02 14.68 4.46
N THR A 47 -3.75 13.46 4.08
CA THR A 47 -3.26 12.43 5.00
C THR A 47 -1.76 12.49 5.21
N LEU A 48 -1.04 13.13 4.30
CA LEU A 48 0.43 13.21 4.30
C LEU A 48 1.10 11.84 4.27
N LEU A 49 0.37 10.80 3.93
CA LEU A 49 0.90 9.44 3.93
C LEU A 49 2.05 9.30 2.92
N TYR A 50 2.01 10.07 1.84
CA TYR A 50 3.06 10.02 0.83
C TYR A 50 4.43 10.46 1.38
N THR A 51 4.46 11.11 2.54
CA THR A 51 5.72 11.53 3.17
C THR A 51 6.33 10.42 4.03
N PHE A 52 5.60 9.36 4.28
CA PHE A 52 6.08 8.27 5.10
C PHE A 52 6.95 7.31 4.28
N GLY A 53 7.82 6.58 4.98
CA GLY A 53 8.72 5.65 4.31
C GLY A 53 7.97 4.48 3.65
N ASP A 54 8.60 3.89 2.64
CA ASP A 54 7.98 2.80 1.89
C ASP A 54 7.63 1.62 2.81
N ARG A 55 8.50 1.31 3.76
CA ARG A 55 8.26 0.19 4.69
C ARG A 55 7.04 0.44 5.55
N TYR A 56 6.86 1.67 6.01
CA TYR A 56 5.68 2.01 6.80
C TYR A 56 4.41 1.77 6.00
N ILE A 57 4.41 2.19 4.75
CA ILE A 57 3.25 2.05 3.89
C ILE A 57 2.95 0.57 3.61
N VAL A 58 3.99 -0.21 3.35
CA VAL A 58 3.83 -1.66 3.12
C VAL A 58 3.31 -2.34 4.38
N ASP A 59 3.84 -1.99 5.54
CA ASP A 59 3.37 -2.55 6.80
C ASP A 59 1.89 -2.23 7.02
N ASP A 60 1.48 -1.02 6.67
CA ASP A 60 0.10 -0.59 6.81
C ASP A 60 -0.82 -1.40 5.89
N ILE A 61 -0.38 -1.67 4.66
CA ILE A 61 -1.13 -2.49 3.72
C ILE A 61 -1.28 -3.92 4.26
N ILE A 62 -0.20 -4.48 4.77
CA ILE A 62 -0.22 -5.84 5.31
C ILE A 62 -1.16 -5.93 6.51
N LEU A 63 -1.12 -4.93 7.38
CA LEU A 63 -2.04 -4.87 8.52
C LEU A 63 -3.47 -4.80 8.05
N GLU A 64 -3.72 -4.01 7.04
CA GLU A 64 -5.06 -3.87 6.47
C GLU A 64 -5.58 -5.22 5.96
N ILE A 65 -4.73 -5.99 5.28
CA ILE A 65 -5.10 -7.31 4.79
C ILE A 65 -5.46 -8.23 5.95
N GLN A 66 -4.63 -8.24 6.98
CA GLN A 66 -4.85 -9.08 8.16
C GLN A 66 -6.13 -8.70 8.87
N ASN A 67 -6.36 -7.42 9.06
CA ASN A 67 -7.55 -6.93 9.73
C ASN A 67 -8.81 -7.18 8.91
N SER A 68 -8.71 -7.06 7.60
CA SER A 68 -9.84 -7.33 6.73
C SER A 68 -10.32 -8.76 6.89
N GLY A 69 -9.38 -9.71 7.02
CA GLY A 69 -9.74 -11.09 7.25
C GLY A 69 -10.41 -11.32 8.60
N LYS A 70 -10.04 -10.51 9.59
CA LYS A 70 -10.59 -10.66 10.94
C LYS A 70 -11.90 -9.92 11.14
N THR A 71 -12.01 -8.74 10.57
CA THR A 71 -13.16 -7.87 10.83
C THR A 71 -14.31 -8.10 9.88
N LYS A 72 -14.14 -8.95 8.97
CA LYS A 72 -15.17 -9.30 8.01
C LYS A 72 -16.42 -9.82 8.68
N TYR A 73 -16.22 -10.43 9.82
CA TYR A 73 -17.30 -11.08 10.52
C TYR A 73 -17.61 -10.38 11.80
N PRO A 74 -18.49 -10.50 11.98
CA PRO A 74 -19.29 -9.96 12.49
C PRO A 74 -19.49 -9.69 12.92
N THR A 75 -19.55 -9.64 12.72
CA THR A 75 -19.78 -9.19 12.97
C THR A 75 -20.28 -8.96 13.32
#